data_9d1bf486729b7baf6593d0bcf67fda37
#
_entry.id   9d1bf486729b7baf6593d0bcf67fda37
#
_cell.length_a   1.000
_cell.length_b   1.000
_cell.length_c   1.000
_cell.angle_alpha   90.00
_cell.angle_beta   90.00
_cell.angle_gamma   90.00
#
_symmetry.space_group_name_H-M   'P 1'
#
loop_
_entity.id
_entity.type
_entity.pdbx_description
1 polymer ?
#
loop_
_entity_poly.entity_id
_entity_poly.type
_entity_poly.pdbx_seq_one_letter_code
_entity_poly.pdbx_strand_id
1 'polypeptide(L)'
;MTPSSQAPRVLLHAFSTFTLGGQQARFVQLANAFGPRYRHVIAAMDNCFDAGERLGSQVNWQPLPLQVQKGGALANRSAFRQVIQAQQPDLLLSDNWGAIEWAAANWPQIVPHIHVEDGFSAAEATRQLPRRAWTRRVLLGWAGKPVVVISHNLQRIATQVWKLPADQVKFIPNGVAIPQFYIQKRALVHTDKAQLAIGTVAGLRPEKNIARLITAFASVRARQSARLVVVGGGPELSALQALAAKLGVADDVEFAGYLADPISRLIEFDLFALSSDTEQLPIAMLEAMACGIPVVATRVGDVAHIMPTVAQSAVAEPDDAAFTATLLGAIDQRSAWPQWAAAGKHVVADRYALDQMQSWWQRLFDGG
;
A
#
# COMPACT_ATOMS: atom_id res chain seq x y z
N MET A 1 16.17 -6.32 35.84
CA MET A 1 16.42 -4.96 35.38
C MET A 1 15.08 -4.27 35.25
N THR A 2 14.76 -3.36 36.14
CA THR A 2 13.56 -2.53 36.08
C THR A 2 13.61 -1.67 34.81
N PRO A 3 12.54 -1.59 33.97
CA PRO A 3 12.54 -0.70 32.83
C PRO A 3 12.64 0.74 33.32
N SER A 4 13.57 1.50 32.78
CA SER A 4 13.73 2.92 33.07
C SER A 4 12.41 3.64 32.80
N SER A 5 11.93 4.39 33.78
CA SER A 5 10.67 5.17 33.74
C SER A 5 10.78 6.43 32.88
N GLN A 6 11.34 6.32 31.68
CA GLN A 6 11.30 7.42 30.74
C GLN A 6 9.89 7.50 30.14
N ALA A 7 9.29 8.69 30.16
CA ALA A 7 8.00 8.93 29.51
C ALA A 7 8.05 8.51 28.02
N PRO A 8 6.97 7.93 27.49
CA PRO A 8 6.94 7.50 26.10
C PRO A 8 7.18 8.69 25.16
N ARG A 9 8.03 8.50 24.13
CA ARG A 9 8.28 9.51 23.10
C ARG A 9 6.97 9.91 22.41
N VAL A 10 6.83 11.20 22.17
CA VAL A 10 5.65 11.79 21.52
C VAL A 10 5.90 11.89 20.03
N LEU A 11 5.10 11.19 19.24
CA LEU A 11 5.15 11.20 17.78
C LEU A 11 3.92 11.97 17.25
N LEU A 12 4.15 13.08 16.54
CA LEU A 12 3.08 13.85 15.89
C LEU A 12 2.98 13.40 14.43
N HIS A 13 1.86 12.78 14.09
CA HIS A 13 1.56 12.31 12.73
C HIS A 13 0.62 13.29 12.04
N ALA A 14 1.00 13.74 10.85
CA ALA A 14 0.21 14.64 10.03
C ALA A 14 -0.23 13.93 8.74
N PHE A 15 -1.54 13.70 8.63
CA PHE A 15 -2.19 13.08 7.47
C PHE A 15 -3.09 14.08 6.74
N SER A 16 -3.33 13.87 5.45
CA SER A 16 -4.41 14.58 4.72
C SER A 16 -5.80 14.14 5.20
N THR A 17 -5.94 12.85 5.51
CA THR A 17 -7.11 12.20 6.11
C THR A 17 -6.63 11.03 6.96
N PHE A 18 -7.31 10.70 8.03
CA PHE A 18 -7.03 9.49 8.80
C PHE A 18 -8.18 8.47 8.65
N THR A 19 -8.77 8.41 7.43
CA THR A 19 -9.65 7.34 6.96
C THR A 19 -8.82 6.14 6.51
N LEU A 20 -9.32 4.93 6.66
CA LEU A 20 -8.56 3.71 6.36
C LEU A 20 -8.16 3.64 4.87
N GLY A 21 -6.86 3.68 4.62
CA GLY A 21 -6.19 3.52 3.34
C GLY A 21 -4.82 2.87 3.56
N GLY A 22 -4.01 2.72 2.52
CA GLY A 22 -2.73 1.99 2.61
C GLY A 22 -1.77 2.56 3.66
N GLN A 23 -1.58 3.88 3.69
CA GLN A 23 -0.70 4.55 4.66
C GLN A 23 -1.24 4.46 6.09
N GLN A 24 -2.56 4.60 6.29
CA GLN A 24 -3.20 4.49 7.60
C GLN A 24 -3.18 3.05 8.10
N ALA A 25 -3.38 2.08 7.21
CA ALA A 25 -3.27 0.66 7.55
C ALA A 25 -1.85 0.31 8.04
N ARG A 26 -0.80 0.82 7.37
CA ARG A 26 0.59 0.69 7.84
C ARG A 26 0.77 1.32 9.21
N PHE A 27 0.28 2.55 9.42
CA PHE A 27 0.36 3.22 10.71
C PHE A 27 -0.32 2.40 11.81
N VAL A 28 -1.56 1.95 11.59
CA VAL A 28 -2.31 1.11 12.53
C VAL A 28 -1.54 -0.18 12.86
N GLN A 29 -0.97 -0.82 11.86
CA GLN A 29 -0.18 -2.04 12.03
C GLN A 29 1.07 -1.80 12.90
N LEU A 30 1.80 -0.70 12.66
CA LEU A 30 2.97 -0.32 13.46
C LEU A 30 2.59 0.08 14.88
N ALA A 31 1.56 0.92 15.05
CA ALA A 31 1.11 1.38 16.36
C ALA A 31 0.63 0.22 17.23
N ASN A 32 -0.13 -0.71 16.66
CA ASN A 32 -0.57 -1.93 17.37
C ASN A 32 0.61 -2.84 17.76
N ALA A 33 1.62 -2.96 16.89
CA ALA A 33 2.80 -3.77 17.19
C ALA A 33 3.67 -3.16 18.31
N PHE A 34 3.79 -1.84 18.34
CA PHE A 34 4.58 -1.14 19.36
C PHE A 34 3.82 -0.90 20.67
N GLY A 35 2.49 -0.99 20.64
CA GLY A 35 1.64 -0.82 21.82
C GLY A 35 1.86 0.50 22.56
N PRO A 36 2.10 0.49 23.88
CA PRO A 36 2.24 1.70 24.69
C PRO A 36 3.63 2.38 24.59
N ARG A 37 4.54 1.87 23.75
CA ARG A 37 5.93 2.37 23.67
C ARG A 37 6.02 3.84 23.27
N TYR A 38 5.09 4.30 22.43
CA TYR A 38 5.02 5.68 21.95
C TYR A 38 3.67 6.30 22.29
N ARG A 39 3.65 7.62 22.39
CA ARG A 39 2.44 8.43 22.42
C ARG A 39 2.21 9.02 21.02
N HIS A 40 1.14 8.63 20.38
CA HIS A 40 0.80 9.12 19.04
C HIS A 40 -0.22 10.26 19.11
N VAL A 41 0.16 11.42 18.57
CA VAL A 41 -0.76 12.55 18.34
C VAL A 41 -1.06 12.60 16.87
N ILE A 42 -2.32 12.49 16.48
CA ILE A 42 -2.72 12.33 15.07
C ILE A 42 -3.48 13.57 14.63
N ALA A 43 -2.90 14.31 13.68
CA ALA A 43 -3.52 15.44 13.00
C ALA A 43 -3.98 15.03 11.61
N ALA A 44 -5.26 15.20 11.29
CA ALA A 44 -5.85 14.98 9.97
C ALA A 44 -6.39 16.30 9.41
N MET A 45 -6.04 16.65 8.16
CA MET A 45 -6.41 17.94 7.54
C MET A 45 -7.93 18.08 7.34
N ASP A 46 -8.66 16.99 7.27
CA ASP A 46 -10.11 16.94 7.13
C ASP A 46 -10.84 16.61 8.44
N ASN A 47 -10.10 16.46 9.54
CA ASN A 47 -10.59 16.02 10.85
C ASN A 47 -11.34 14.68 10.84
N CYS A 48 -11.08 13.81 9.88
CA CYS A 48 -11.58 12.44 9.87
C CYS A 48 -10.57 11.51 10.55
N PHE A 49 -11.04 10.68 11.52
CA PHE A 49 -10.19 9.83 12.36
C PHE A 49 -10.63 8.36 12.39
N ASP A 50 -11.39 7.89 11.40
CA ASP A 50 -12.04 6.58 11.39
C ASP A 50 -11.05 5.41 11.51
N ALA A 51 -9.82 5.55 10.98
CA ALA A 51 -8.79 4.52 11.13
C ALA A 51 -8.39 4.29 12.61
N GLY A 52 -8.68 5.25 13.49
CA GLY A 52 -8.46 5.11 14.93
C GLY A 52 -9.22 3.96 15.57
N GLU A 53 -10.38 3.57 15.02
CA GLU A 53 -11.17 2.41 15.48
C GLU A 53 -10.42 1.07 15.36
N ARG A 54 -9.37 1.03 14.54
CA ARG A 54 -8.51 -0.15 14.35
C ARG A 54 -7.31 -0.20 15.29
N LEU A 55 -7.10 0.85 16.11
CA LEU A 55 -6.05 0.87 17.11
C LEU A 55 -6.45 0.07 18.34
N GLY A 56 -5.54 -0.82 18.77
CA GLY A 56 -5.75 -1.63 19.97
C GLY A 56 -5.80 -0.79 21.24
N SER A 57 -6.47 -1.28 22.28
CA SER A 57 -6.64 -0.57 23.55
C SER A 57 -5.34 -0.24 24.28
N GLN A 58 -4.24 -0.93 23.96
CA GLN A 58 -2.90 -0.67 24.52
C GLN A 58 -2.16 0.47 23.82
N VAL A 59 -2.66 0.96 22.66
CA VAL A 59 -2.00 2.06 21.94
C VAL A 59 -2.34 3.39 22.58
N ASN A 60 -1.30 4.12 22.98
CA ASN A 60 -1.47 5.46 23.52
C ASN A 60 -1.58 6.47 22.37
N TRP A 61 -2.80 6.85 22.01
CA TRP A 61 -3.04 7.79 20.92
C TRP A 61 -4.13 8.79 21.24
N GLN A 62 -4.09 9.94 20.56
CA GLN A 62 -5.13 10.96 20.62
C GLN A 62 -5.32 11.66 19.27
N PRO A 63 -6.57 11.94 18.85
CA PRO A 63 -6.83 12.82 17.74
C PRO A 63 -6.49 14.26 18.10
N LEU A 64 -5.99 15.01 17.12
CA LEU A 64 -5.74 16.44 17.23
C LEU A 64 -6.55 17.17 16.13
N PRO A 65 -7.74 17.66 16.45
CA PRO A 65 -8.55 18.43 15.52
C PRO A 65 -7.83 19.72 15.10
N LEU A 66 -7.90 20.03 13.81
CA LEU A 66 -7.25 21.20 13.22
C LEU A 66 -8.30 22.22 12.77
N GLN A 67 -8.02 23.51 13.01
CA GLN A 67 -8.75 24.62 12.40
C GLN A 67 -7.94 25.15 11.20
N VAL A 68 -8.06 24.49 10.05
CA VAL A 68 -7.29 24.83 8.85
C VAL A 68 -8.20 25.08 7.67
N GLN A 69 -7.76 25.98 6.77
CA GLN A 69 -8.47 26.30 5.55
C GLN A 69 -7.84 25.58 4.38
N LYS A 70 -8.65 24.87 3.59
CA LYS A 70 -8.18 24.23 2.36
C LYS A 70 -7.62 25.27 1.40
N GLY A 71 -6.33 25.14 1.03
CA GLY A 71 -5.64 26.08 0.15
C GLY A 71 -5.01 27.31 0.84
N GLY A 72 -5.14 27.43 2.15
CA GLY A 72 -4.59 28.55 2.94
C GLY A 72 -3.14 28.34 3.39
N ALA A 73 -2.21 28.01 2.51
CA ALA A 73 -0.85 27.56 2.86
C ALA A 73 -0.09 28.48 3.86
N LEU A 74 -0.20 29.81 3.74
CA LEU A 74 0.46 30.74 4.67
C LEU A 74 -0.24 30.81 6.04
N ALA A 75 -1.58 30.82 6.05
CA ALA A 75 -2.35 30.80 7.30
C ALA A 75 -2.18 29.48 8.04
N ASN A 76 -2.27 28.36 7.31
CA ASN A 76 -2.03 27.03 7.83
C ASN A 76 -0.62 26.85 8.41
N ARG A 77 0.40 27.45 7.78
CA ARG A 77 1.78 27.40 8.29
C ARG A 77 1.88 27.92 9.71
N SER A 78 1.24 29.06 10.04
CA SER A 78 1.25 29.62 11.38
C SER A 78 0.54 28.68 12.38
N ALA A 79 -0.64 28.18 12.00
CA ALA A 79 -1.41 27.26 12.84
C ALA A 79 -0.64 25.96 13.12
N PHE A 80 -0.04 25.34 12.10
CA PHE A 80 0.77 24.12 12.29
C PHE A 80 2.02 24.38 13.14
N ARG A 81 2.64 25.55 12.99
CA ARG A 81 3.78 25.93 13.82
C ARG A 81 3.39 26.04 15.30
N GLN A 82 2.24 26.65 15.60
CA GLN A 82 1.69 26.71 16.96
C GLN A 82 1.39 25.32 17.51
N VAL A 83 0.82 24.42 16.69
CA VAL A 83 0.59 23.02 17.07
C VAL A 83 1.89 22.33 17.43
N ILE A 84 2.94 22.41 16.58
CA ILE A 84 4.24 21.79 16.83
C ILE A 84 4.83 22.32 18.17
N GLN A 85 4.75 23.62 18.40
CA GLN A 85 5.25 24.26 19.62
C GLN A 85 4.44 23.85 20.86
N ALA A 86 3.11 23.73 20.75
CA ALA A 86 2.24 23.34 21.86
C ALA A 86 2.36 21.86 22.23
N GLN A 87 2.47 20.97 21.22
CA GLN A 87 2.58 19.52 21.43
C GLN A 87 3.99 19.08 21.83
N GLN A 88 5.02 19.85 21.48
CA GLN A 88 6.44 19.54 21.71
C GLN A 88 6.79 18.08 21.37
N PRO A 89 6.48 17.58 20.17
CA PRO A 89 6.74 16.20 19.83
C PRO A 89 8.24 15.93 19.72
N ASP A 90 8.65 14.72 20.08
CA ASP A 90 10.01 14.23 19.85
C ASP A 90 10.31 13.99 18.36
N LEU A 91 9.24 13.74 17.58
CA LEU A 91 9.32 13.53 16.13
C LEU A 91 8.02 13.95 15.45
N LEU A 92 8.13 14.72 14.37
CA LEU A 92 7.07 15.01 13.43
C LEU A 92 7.15 14.05 12.26
N LEU A 93 6.03 13.42 11.90
CA LEU A 93 5.87 12.65 10.66
C LEU A 93 4.81 13.33 9.79
N SER A 94 5.11 13.57 8.52
CA SER A 94 4.13 14.10 7.57
C SER A 94 4.01 13.15 6.38
N ASP A 95 2.77 12.82 6.00
CA ASP A 95 2.48 11.77 5.03
C ASP A 95 1.94 12.33 3.71
N ASN A 96 2.62 12.00 2.61
CA ASN A 96 2.25 12.36 1.23
C ASN A 96 2.12 13.89 0.99
N TRP A 97 1.74 14.23 -0.24
CA TRP A 97 1.53 15.61 -0.65
C TRP A 97 0.55 16.38 0.22
N GLY A 98 -0.50 15.72 0.74
CA GLY A 98 -1.54 16.37 1.54
C GLY A 98 -1.06 16.93 2.88
N ALA A 99 0.08 16.46 3.39
CA ALA A 99 0.67 16.95 4.64
C ALA A 99 2.01 17.69 4.42
N ILE A 100 2.38 18.02 3.17
CA ILE A 100 3.66 18.69 2.87
C ILE A 100 3.81 20.07 3.52
N GLU A 101 2.69 20.76 3.82
CA GLU A 101 2.68 22.06 4.47
C GLU A 101 3.27 22.02 5.90
N TRP A 102 3.22 20.87 6.57
CA TRP A 102 3.86 20.66 7.87
C TRP A 102 5.39 20.75 7.77
N ALA A 103 5.97 20.37 6.64
CA ALA A 103 7.40 20.58 6.40
C ALA A 103 7.75 22.05 6.32
N ALA A 104 6.90 22.88 5.72
CA ALA A 104 7.06 24.34 5.70
C ALA A 104 6.85 24.97 7.07
N ALA A 105 5.90 24.47 7.86
CA ALA A 105 5.65 24.95 9.23
C ALA A 105 6.82 24.66 10.18
N ASN A 106 7.48 23.52 10.00
CA ASN A 106 8.68 23.14 10.75
C ASN A 106 9.98 23.75 10.17
N TRP A 107 9.90 24.89 9.49
CA TRP A 107 11.04 25.65 8.98
C TRP A 107 11.12 27.07 9.58
N PRO A 108 12.26 27.52 10.19
CA PRO A 108 13.43 26.68 10.55
C PRO A 108 13.03 25.57 11.51
N GLN A 109 13.81 24.50 11.53
CA GLN A 109 13.45 23.26 12.23
C GLN A 109 13.20 23.51 13.73
N ILE A 110 11.98 23.17 14.18
CA ILE A 110 11.57 23.23 15.59
C ILE A 110 11.81 21.87 16.26
N VAL A 111 11.43 20.78 15.54
CA VAL A 111 11.54 19.40 15.99
C VAL A 111 12.09 18.50 14.87
N PRO A 112 12.70 17.36 15.19
CA PRO A 112 13.04 16.34 14.19
C PRO A 112 11.84 16.01 13.31
N HIS A 113 12.06 15.80 12.01
CA HIS A 113 10.98 15.58 11.05
C HIS A 113 11.35 14.54 10.02
N ILE A 114 10.46 13.61 9.77
CA ILE A 114 10.51 12.62 8.69
C ILE A 114 9.29 12.84 7.79
N HIS A 115 9.52 12.96 6.49
CA HIS A 115 8.44 12.95 5.50
C HIS A 115 8.30 11.55 4.90
N VAL A 116 7.06 11.08 4.74
CA VAL A 116 6.76 9.75 4.20
C VAL A 116 5.99 9.90 2.91
N GLU A 117 6.41 9.23 1.86
CA GLU A 117 5.71 9.24 0.57
C GLU A 117 5.31 7.80 0.18
N ASP A 118 4.01 7.55 0.15
CA ASP A 118 3.42 6.25 -0.17
C ASP A 118 2.93 6.15 -1.61
N GLY A 119 2.75 7.30 -2.29
CA GLY A 119 2.22 7.32 -3.64
C GLY A 119 1.66 8.67 -4.04
N PHE A 120 1.01 8.68 -5.18
CA PHE A 120 0.55 9.89 -5.83
C PHE A 120 -0.98 9.93 -5.94
N SER A 121 -1.53 11.13 -5.97
CA SER A 121 -2.90 11.35 -6.38
C SER A 121 -3.07 11.04 -7.89
N ALA A 122 -4.30 10.87 -8.35
CA ALA A 122 -4.61 10.65 -9.76
C ALA A 122 -3.93 11.67 -10.70
N ALA A 123 -3.77 12.94 -10.25
CA ALA A 123 -3.09 13.98 -11.00
C ALA A 123 -1.60 13.74 -11.25
N GLU A 124 -0.95 12.91 -10.46
CA GLU A 124 0.47 12.58 -10.57
C GLU A 124 0.72 11.08 -10.83
N ALA A 125 -0.33 10.30 -11.06
CA ALA A 125 -0.23 8.85 -11.24
C ALA A 125 0.67 8.45 -12.42
N THR A 126 0.57 9.19 -13.54
CA THR A 126 1.34 8.92 -14.76
C THR A 126 2.50 9.88 -14.97
N ARG A 127 2.41 11.11 -14.47
CA ARG A 127 3.44 12.16 -14.65
C ARG A 127 3.52 13.07 -13.44
N GLN A 128 4.74 13.27 -12.95
CA GLN A 128 4.99 14.22 -11.87
C GLN A 128 4.74 15.66 -12.29
N LEU A 129 3.99 16.41 -11.49
CA LEU A 129 3.74 17.82 -11.73
C LEU A 129 4.99 18.64 -11.37
N PRO A 130 5.58 19.43 -12.33
CA PRO A 130 6.84 20.15 -12.08
C PRO A 130 6.81 21.05 -10.84
N ARG A 131 5.67 21.75 -10.61
CA ARG A 131 5.48 22.59 -9.43
C ARG A 131 5.58 21.80 -8.12
N ARG A 132 4.95 20.63 -8.06
CA ARG A 132 4.98 19.78 -6.86
C ARG A 132 6.36 19.15 -6.65
N ALA A 133 7.03 18.73 -7.73
CA ALA A 133 8.39 18.22 -7.67
C ALA A 133 9.34 19.29 -7.13
N TRP A 134 9.24 20.54 -7.61
CA TRP A 134 10.01 21.66 -7.10
C TRP A 134 9.71 21.97 -5.63
N THR A 135 8.44 21.95 -5.23
CA THR A 135 8.05 22.17 -3.82
C THR A 135 8.64 21.11 -2.91
N ARG A 136 8.59 19.81 -3.30
CA ARG A 136 9.24 18.73 -2.54
C ARG A 136 10.75 18.95 -2.43
N ARG A 137 11.41 19.34 -3.53
CA ARG A 137 12.83 19.66 -3.53
C ARG A 137 13.19 20.76 -2.53
N VAL A 138 12.40 21.83 -2.48
CA VAL A 138 12.66 22.97 -1.59
C VAL A 138 12.36 22.61 -0.14
N LEU A 139 11.14 22.11 0.15
CA LEU A 139 10.69 21.88 1.51
C LEU A 139 11.33 20.67 2.19
N LEU A 140 11.74 19.69 1.43
CA LEU A 140 12.37 18.46 1.95
C LEU A 140 13.89 18.50 1.75
N GLY A 141 14.36 18.76 0.51
CA GLY A 141 15.76 18.69 0.15
C GLY A 141 16.62 19.76 0.83
N TRP A 142 16.26 21.05 0.70
CA TRP A 142 17.04 22.13 1.32
C TRP A 142 16.95 22.12 2.85
N ALA A 143 15.89 21.59 3.40
CA ALA A 143 15.75 21.42 4.84
C ALA A 143 16.48 20.18 5.39
N GLY A 144 17.09 19.36 4.55
CA GLY A 144 17.81 18.16 4.96
C GLY A 144 16.95 17.11 5.67
N LYS A 145 15.62 17.07 5.36
CA LYS A 145 14.68 16.20 6.07
C LYS A 145 14.73 14.80 5.50
N PRO A 146 14.89 13.74 6.32
CA PRO A 146 14.74 12.37 5.86
C PRO A 146 13.40 12.15 5.16
N VAL A 147 13.43 11.47 4.01
CA VAL A 147 12.24 11.10 3.25
C VAL A 147 12.16 9.59 3.16
N VAL A 148 11.14 9.00 3.75
CA VAL A 148 10.86 7.57 3.65
C VAL A 148 9.99 7.33 2.42
N VAL A 149 10.39 6.36 1.60
CA VAL A 149 9.64 5.92 0.41
C VAL A 149 9.43 4.42 0.46
N ILE A 150 8.28 3.95 -0.04
CA ILE A 150 7.88 2.54 0.08
C ILE A 150 8.21 1.69 -1.14
N SER A 151 8.68 2.29 -2.24
CA SER A 151 9.00 1.58 -3.49
C SER A 151 10.28 2.10 -4.12
N HIS A 152 10.95 1.25 -4.89
CA HIS A 152 12.10 1.63 -5.72
C HIS A 152 11.72 2.68 -6.76
N ASN A 153 10.49 2.59 -7.30
CA ASN A 153 9.98 3.61 -8.20
C ASN A 153 9.92 4.99 -7.52
N LEU A 154 9.39 5.06 -6.29
CA LEU A 154 9.38 6.31 -5.50
C LEU A 154 10.78 6.78 -5.15
N GLN A 155 11.71 5.87 -4.81
CA GLN A 155 13.11 6.20 -4.56
C GLN A 155 13.76 6.84 -5.80
N ARG A 156 13.54 6.27 -6.97
CA ARG A 156 14.01 6.84 -8.25
C ARG A 156 13.39 8.22 -8.52
N ILE A 157 12.09 8.38 -8.30
CA ILE A 157 11.41 9.67 -8.47
C ILE A 157 11.96 10.71 -7.49
N ALA A 158 12.10 10.36 -6.21
CA ALA A 158 12.63 11.27 -5.20
C ALA A 158 14.06 11.75 -5.55
N THR A 159 14.94 10.85 -6.00
CA THR A 159 16.33 11.20 -6.32
C THR A 159 16.48 11.83 -7.69
N GLN A 160 15.78 11.34 -8.72
CA GLN A 160 15.98 11.79 -10.10
C GLN A 160 15.05 12.93 -10.53
N VAL A 161 13.81 12.97 -10.04
CA VAL A 161 12.83 14.00 -10.42
C VAL A 161 12.80 15.13 -9.40
N TRP A 162 12.67 14.82 -8.11
CA TRP A 162 12.68 15.85 -7.05
C TRP A 162 14.10 16.30 -6.71
N LYS A 163 15.13 15.59 -7.19
CA LYS A 163 16.54 15.90 -6.96
C LYS A 163 16.92 15.94 -5.48
N LEU A 164 16.32 15.07 -4.67
CA LEU A 164 16.73 14.90 -3.28
C LEU A 164 18.07 14.15 -3.21
N PRO A 165 18.95 14.48 -2.25
CA PRO A 165 20.16 13.71 -1.98
C PRO A 165 19.84 12.24 -1.67
N ALA A 166 20.61 11.31 -2.20
CA ALA A 166 20.33 9.87 -2.07
C ALA A 166 20.41 9.38 -0.61
N ASP A 167 21.29 9.95 0.19
CA ASP A 167 21.44 9.65 1.63
C ASP A 167 20.25 10.10 2.47
N GLN A 168 19.48 11.08 1.97
CA GLN A 168 18.27 11.61 2.58
C GLN A 168 17.06 10.72 2.31
N VAL A 169 17.05 9.92 1.22
CA VAL A 169 15.95 9.07 0.81
C VAL A 169 16.13 7.66 1.40
N LYS A 170 15.25 7.29 2.33
CA LYS A 170 15.26 5.99 2.99
C LYS A 170 14.18 5.09 2.38
N PHE A 171 14.59 3.94 1.83
CA PHE A 171 13.66 2.94 1.33
C PHE A 171 13.21 2.03 2.48
N ILE A 172 11.93 2.07 2.81
CA ILE A 172 11.29 1.19 3.80
C ILE A 172 9.98 0.69 3.18
N PRO A 173 9.97 -0.49 2.57
CA PRO A 173 8.77 -1.06 1.97
C PRO A 173 7.74 -1.44 3.04
N ASN A 174 6.47 -1.48 2.64
CA ASN A 174 5.44 -2.06 3.48
C ASN A 174 5.69 -3.55 3.67
N GLY A 175 5.53 -4.02 4.90
CA GLY A 175 5.66 -5.42 5.27
C GLY A 175 4.31 -6.12 5.35
N VAL A 176 4.31 -7.41 5.08
CA VAL A 176 3.15 -8.28 5.24
C VAL A 176 3.48 -9.44 6.16
N ALA A 177 2.47 -9.88 6.91
CA ALA A 177 2.52 -11.11 7.69
C ALA A 177 1.22 -11.87 7.47
N ILE A 178 1.36 -13.14 7.11
CA ILE A 178 0.21 -14.03 6.98
C ILE A 178 0.19 -14.97 8.18
N PRO A 179 -0.87 -14.93 9.00
CA PRO A 179 -1.01 -15.86 10.10
C PRO A 179 -0.88 -17.32 9.62
N GLN A 180 -0.12 -18.13 10.35
CA GLN A 180 0.16 -19.54 10.01
C GLN A 180 -1.11 -20.36 9.77
N PHE A 181 -2.20 -20.01 10.45
CA PHE A 181 -3.51 -20.59 10.26
C PHE A 181 -3.99 -20.55 8.80
N TYR A 182 -3.83 -19.40 8.11
CA TYR A 182 -4.24 -19.27 6.70
C TYR A 182 -3.38 -20.12 5.77
N ILE A 183 -2.09 -20.22 6.04
CA ILE A 183 -1.17 -21.09 5.27
C ILE A 183 -1.59 -22.55 5.38
N GLN A 184 -1.93 -23.01 6.60
CA GLN A 184 -2.41 -24.36 6.85
C GLN A 184 -3.78 -24.60 6.19
N LYS A 185 -4.73 -23.66 6.34
CA LYS A 185 -6.05 -23.74 5.73
C LYS A 185 -5.96 -23.83 4.20
N ARG A 186 -5.05 -23.05 3.57
CA ARG A 186 -4.82 -23.12 2.13
C ARG A 186 -4.42 -24.53 1.67
N ALA A 187 -3.53 -25.17 2.38
CA ALA A 187 -3.08 -26.54 2.04
C ALA A 187 -4.24 -27.56 1.99
N LEU A 188 -5.29 -27.33 2.81
CA LEU A 188 -6.48 -28.18 2.84
C LEU A 188 -7.50 -27.86 1.74
N VAL A 189 -7.58 -26.60 1.29
CA VAL A 189 -8.58 -26.13 0.32
C VAL A 189 -8.24 -26.58 -1.11
N HIS A 190 -6.98 -26.85 -1.42
CA HIS A 190 -6.49 -27.05 -2.80
C HIS A 190 -6.43 -28.51 -3.27
N THR A 191 -7.07 -29.46 -2.57
CA THR A 191 -6.90 -30.89 -2.87
C THR A 191 -7.70 -31.43 -4.06
N ASP A 192 -8.76 -30.76 -4.52
CA ASP A 192 -9.52 -31.27 -5.69
C ASP A 192 -10.53 -30.24 -6.23
N LYS A 193 -10.09 -29.29 -7.06
CA LYS A 193 -11.01 -28.31 -7.65
C LYS A 193 -11.26 -28.59 -9.13
N ALA A 194 -12.53 -28.85 -9.47
CA ALA A 194 -13.00 -28.99 -10.84
C ALA A 194 -12.95 -27.67 -11.65
N GLN A 195 -12.85 -26.52 -10.97
CA GLN A 195 -12.92 -25.19 -11.58
C GLN A 195 -11.74 -24.33 -11.11
N LEU A 196 -11.02 -23.71 -12.06
CA LEU A 196 -9.92 -22.78 -11.80
C LEU A 196 -10.45 -21.51 -11.12
N ALA A 197 -9.92 -21.16 -9.95
CA ALA A 197 -10.25 -19.93 -9.22
C ALA A 197 -9.18 -18.86 -9.45
N ILE A 198 -9.51 -17.84 -10.25
CA ILE A 198 -8.71 -16.63 -10.40
C ILE A 198 -9.29 -15.59 -9.46
N GLY A 199 -8.45 -14.82 -8.76
CA GLY A 199 -8.95 -13.81 -7.86
C GLY A 199 -8.10 -12.55 -7.82
N THR A 200 -8.71 -11.47 -7.35
CA THR A 200 -8.06 -10.20 -7.05
C THR A 200 -8.59 -9.61 -5.76
N VAL A 201 -7.76 -8.82 -5.08
CA VAL A 201 -8.14 -8.02 -3.91
C VAL A 201 -7.78 -6.57 -4.21
N ALA A 202 -8.78 -5.73 -4.46
CA ALA A 202 -8.56 -4.34 -4.83
C ALA A 202 -9.79 -3.46 -4.56
N GLY A 203 -9.60 -2.19 -4.24
CA GLY A 203 -10.67 -1.21 -4.32
C GLY A 203 -11.14 -1.05 -5.78
N LEU A 204 -12.46 -1.00 -6.01
CA LEU A 204 -13.03 -0.88 -7.36
C LEU A 204 -12.98 0.58 -7.83
N ARG A 205 -11.78 1.01 -8.23
CA ARG A 205 -11.47 2.35 -8.71
C ARG A 205 -10.81 2.27 -10.09
N PRO A 206 -10.90 3.31 -10.93
CA PRO A 206 -10.39 3.31 -12.30
C PRO A 206 -8.94 2.83 -12.43
N GLU A 207 -8.06 3.28 -11.53
CA GLU A 207 -6.64 2.92 -11.59
C GLU A 207 -6.33 1.45 -11.31
N LYS A 208 -7.29 0.69 -10.73
CA LYS A 208 -7.14 -0.76 -10.52
C LYS A 208 -7.53 -1.57 -11.76
N ASN A 209 -8.23 -0.96 -12.70
CA ASN A 209 -8.61 -1.50 -14.00
C ASN A 209 -9.12 -2.94 -13.95
N ILE A 210 -10.12 -3.19 -13.07
CA ILE A 210 -10.76 -4.52 -12.94
C ILE A 210 -11.48 -4.89 -14.25
N ALA A 211 -11.85 -3.89 -15.07
CA ALA A 211 -12.42 -4.11 -16.39
C ALA A 211 -11.48 -4.92 -17.32
N ARG A 212 -10.16 -4.61 -17.29
CA ARG A 212 -9.12 -5.40 -17.97
C ARG A 212 -9.12 -6.86 -17.51
N LEU A 213 -9.19 -7.07 -16.19
CA LEU A 213 -9.22 -8.43 -15.63
C LEU A 213 -10.47 -9.22 -16.08
N ILE A 214 -11.65 -8.60 -16.04
CA ILE A 214 -12.91 -9.24 -16.49
C ILE A 214 -12.83 -9.58 -17.98
N THR A 215 -12.29 -8.68 -18.80
CA THR A 215 -12.11 -8.90 -20.24
C THR A 215 -11.15 -10.07 -20.51
N ALA A 216 -10.01 -10.10 -19.82
CA ALA A 216 -9.06 -11.21 -19.91
C ALA A 216 -9.67 -12.53 -19.42
N PHE A 217 -10.45 -12.48 -18.33
CA PHE A 217 -11.15 -13.64 -17.78
C PHE A 217 -12.17 -14.24 -18.76
N ALA A 218 -12.89 -13.42 -19.53
CA ALA A 218 -13.79 -13.93 -20.57
C ALA A 218 -13.06 -14.82 -21.58
N SER A 219 -11.80 -14.47 -21.93
CA SER A 219 -10.96 -15.30 -22.79
C SER A 219 -10.53 -16.62 -22.12
N VAL A 220 -10.34 -16.63 -20.79
CA VAL A 220 -10.09 -17.86 -20.03
C VAL A 220 -11.32 -18.76 -20.03
N ARG A 221 -12.51 -18.20 -19.75
CA ARG A 221 -13.77 -18.95 -19.75
C ARG A 221 -14.10 -19.61 -21.08
N ALA A 222 -13.73 -18.96 -22.19
CA ALA A 222 -13.88 -19.56 -23.54
C ALA A 222 -13.04 -20.82 -23.73
N ARG A 223 -11.98 -21.06 -22.92
CA ARG A 223 -11.07 -22.20 -23.05
C ARG A 223 -11.30 -23.28 -22.00
N GLN A 224 -11.71 -22.93 -20.80
CA GLN A 224 -11.86 -23.87 -19.68
C GLN A 224 -12.82 -23.41 -18.60
N SER A 225 -13.24 -24.34 -17.74
CA SER A 225 -14.02 -24.02 -16.54
C SER A 225 -13.17 -23.19 -15.56
N ALA A 226 -13.61 -21.96 -15.27
CA ALA A 226 -12.95 -21.04 -14.35
C ALA A 226 -13.99 -20.13 -13.70
N ARG A 227 -13.64 -19.59 -12.51
CA ARG A 227 -14.37 -18.51 -11.84
C ARG A 227 -13.43 -17.35 -11.54
N LEU A 228 -13.96 -16.13 -11.54
CA LEU A 228 -13.27 -14.95 -11.11
C LEU A 228 -13.87 -14.45 -9.80
N VAL A 229 -13.04 -14.23 -8.78
CA VAL A 229 -13.46 -13.66 -7.51
C VAL A 229 -12.83 -12.28 -7.34
N VAL A 230 -13.66 -11.25 -7.25
CA VAL A 230 -13.24 -9.85 -7.05
C VAL A 230 -13.59 -9.44 -5.62
N VAL A 231 -12.56 -9.33 -4.78
CA VAL A 231 -12.70 -8.90 -3.38
C VAL A 231 -12.39 -7.40 -3.28
N GLY A 232 -13.37 -6.63 -2.83
CA GLY A 232 -13.28 -5.19 -2.64
C GLY A 232 -14.55 -4.47 -3.05
N GLY A 233 -14.65 -3.21 -2.65
CA GLY A 233 -15.77 -2.32 -2.98
C GLY A 233 -15.25 -1.04 -3.66
N GLY A 234 -16.16 -0.31 -4.28
CA GLY A 234 -15.82 0.98 -4.88
C GLY A 234 -16.81 1.44 -5.94
N PRO A 235 -16.59 2.66 -6.47
CA PRO A 235 -17.56 3.32 -7.35
C PRO A 235 -17.79 2.60 -8.68
N GLU A 236 -16.85 1.76 -9.14
CA GLU A 236 -16.96 1.08 -10.43
C GLU A 236 -17.80 -0.22 -10.40
N LEU A 237 -18.30 -0.66 -9.21
CA LEU A 237 -18.99 -1.95 -9.08
C LEU A 237 -20.08 -2.17 -10.15
N SER A 238 -21.00 -1.23 -10.30
CA SER A 238 -22.13 -1.36 -11.25
C SER A 238 -21.66 -1.45 -12.71
N ALA A 239 -20.63 -0.68 -13.07
CA ALA A 239 -20.05 -0.72 -14.43
C ALA A 239 -19.36 -2.06 -14.71
N LEU A 240 -18.65 -2.62 -13.72
CA LEU A 240 -17.97 -3.90 -13.82
C LEU A 240 -18.96 -5.07 -13.91
N GLN A 241 -20.07 -5.03 -13.17
CA GLN A 241 -21.16 -6.02 -13.29
C GLN A 241 -21.80 -5.98 -14.69
N ALA A 242 -22.07 -4.78 -15.22
CA ALA A 242 -22.60 -4.62 -16.57
C ALA A 242 -21.62 -5.14 -17.64
N LEU A 243 -20.32 -4.93 -17.45
CA LEU A 243 -19.28 -5.48 -18.34
C LEU A 243 -19.27 -7.02 -18.31
N ALA A 244 -19.33 -7.64 -17.14
CA ALA A 244 -19.36 -9.10 -17.00
C ALA A 244 -20.60 -9.68 -17.70
N ALA A 245 -21.76 -9.05 -17.56
CA ALA A 245 -22.98 -9.44 -18.26
C ALA A 245 -22.85 -9.29 -19.78
N LYS A 246 -22.30 -8.17 -20.26
CA LYS A 246 -22.04 -7.93 -21.69
C LYS A 246 -21.13 -8.97 -22.31
N LEU A 247 -20.15 -9.45 -21.56
CA LEU A 247 -19.18 -10.46 -21.99
C LEU A 247 -19.70 -11.90 -21.81
N GLY A 248 -20.90 -12.10 -21.25
CA GLY A 248 -21.50 -13.42 -21.04
C GLY A 248 -20.83 -14.25 -19.96
N VAL A 249 -20.18 -13.60 -18.98
CA VAL A 249 -19.45 -14.27 -17.86
C VAL A 249 -19.99 -13.88 -16.49
N ALA A 250 -21.15 -13.25 -16.40
CA ALA A 250 -21.69 -12.75 -15.13
C ALA A 250 -21.85 -13.86 -14.07
N ASP A 251 -22.28 -15.05 -14.46
CA ASP A 251 -22.47 -16.18 -13.54
C ASP A 251 -21.15 -16.79 -13.04
N ASP A 252 -20.05 -16.48 -13.70
CA ASP A 252 -18.70 -16.94 -13.34
C ASP A 252 -17.87 -15.87 -12.63
N VAL A 253 -18.40 -14.64 -12.44
CA VAL A 253 -17.73 -13.52 -11.75
C VAL A 253 -18.44 -13.21 -10.43
N GLU A 254 -17.76 -13.51 -9.33
CA GLU A 254 -18.21 -13.18 -8.00
C GLU A 254 -17.64 -11.82 -7.57
N PHE A 255 -18.49 -10.86 -7.22
CA PHE A 255 -18.11 -9.62 -6.53
C PHE A 255 -18.38 -9.80 -5.03
N ALA A 256 -17.33 -10.18 -4.29
CA ALA A 256 -17.45 -10.51 -2.86
C ALA A 256 -17.63 -9.28 -1.94
N GLY A 257 -17.55 -8.07 -2.50
CA GLY A 257 -17.64 -6.83 -1.72
C GLY A 257 -16.40 -6.57 -0.85
N TYR A 258 -16.49 -5.55 0.00
CA TYR A 258 -15.45 -5.24 0.98
C TYR A 258 -15.46 -6.28 2.11
N LEU A 259 -14.28 -6.83 2.40
CA LEU A 259 -14.09 -7.75 3.51
C LEU A 259 -13.09 -7.15 4.51
N ALA A 260 -13.40 -7.24 5.79
CA ALA A 260 -12.47 -6.82 6.85
C ALA A 260 -11.23 -7.73 6.93
N ASP A 261 -11.39 -8.98 6.54
CA ASP A 261 -10.33 -9.99 6.42
C ASP A 261 -10.35 -10.59 4.99
N PRO A 262 -9.66 -9.94 4.03
CA PRO A 262 -9.61 -10.43 2.66
C PRO A 262 -8.76 -11.69 2.51
N ILE A 263 -7.86 -11.99 3.46
CA ILE A 263 -6.97 -13.16 3.39
C ILE A 263 -7.79 -14.46 3.40
N SER A 264 -8.90 -14.49 4.13
CA SER A 264 -9.80 -15.65 4.18
C SER A 264 -10.34 -16.07 2.82
N ARG A 265 -10.56 -15.10 1.89
CA ARG A 265 -10.97 -15.36 0.51
C ARG A 265 -9.77 -15.54 -0.42
N LEU A 266 -8.71 -14.78 -0.19
CA LEU A 266 -7.50 -14.83 -1.00
C LEU A 266 -6.89 -16.24 -1.02
N ILE A 267 -6.88 -16.97 0.10
CA ILE A 267 -6.35 -18.34 0.16
C ILE A 267 -7.12 -19.37 -0.68
N GLU A 268 -8.30 -19.02 -1.18
CA GLU A 268 -9.10 -19.88 -2.08
C GLU A 268 -8.70 -19.73 -3.56
N PHE A 269 -7.86 -18.74 -3.91
CA PHE A 269 -7.43 -18.52 -5.28
C PHE A 269 -6.36 -19.52 -5.70
N ASP A 270 -6.47 -20.03 -6.92
CA ASP A 270 -5.42 -20.80 -7.59
C ASP A 270 -4.39 -19.87 -8.22
N LEU A 271 -4.85 -18.70 -8.71
CA LEU A 271 -4.04 -17.66 -9.33
C LEU A 271 -4.53 -16.29 -8.88
N PHE A 272 -3.62 -15.44 -8.44
CA PHE A 272 -3.91 -14.04 -8.15
C PHE A 272 -3.61 -13.18 -9.38
N ALA A 273 -4.50 -12.23 -9.69
CA ALA A 273 -4.36 -11.35 -10.85
C ALA A 273 -4.39 -9.87 -10.42
N LEU A 274 -3.36 -9.11 -10.78
CA LEU A 274 -3.24 -7.66 -10.57
C LEU A 274 -3.29 -6.95 -11.93
N SER A 275 -4.40 -6.29 -12.24
CA SER A 275 -4.66 -5.65 -13.54
C SER A 275 -4.45 -4.13 -13.56
N SER A 276 -3.89 -3.56 -12.52
CA SER A 276 -3.79 -2.11 -12.27
C SER A 276 -3.05 -1.36 -13.38
N ASP A 277 -3.44 -0.10 -13.61
CA ASP A 277 -2.72 0.85 -14.46
C ASP A 277 -1.61 1.57 -13.68
N THR A 278 -1.72 1.63 -12.36
CA THR A 278 -0.70 2.22 -11.50
C THR A 278 -0.69 1.61 -10.11
N GLU A 279 0.49 1.35 -9.61
CA GLU A 279 0.80 0.92 -8.23
C GLU A 279 2.10 1.57 -7.78
N GLN A 280 2.36 1.54 -6.48
CA GLN A 280 3.71 1.76 -5.95
C GLN A 280 4.25 0.44 -5.39
N LEU A 281 3.60 -0.10 -4.38
CA LEU A 281 3.89 -1.39 -3.77
C LEU A 281 2.57 -2.12 -3.50
N PRO A 282 2.13 -3.05 -4.36
CA PRO A 282 0.82 -3.69 -4.25
C PRO A 282 0.78 -4.71 -3.11
N ILE A 283 0.22 -4.32 -1.96
CA ILE A 283 0.15 -5.15 -0.74
C ILE A 283 -0.59 -6.47 -1.01
N ALA A 284 -1.74 -6.44 -1.70
CA ALA A 284 -2.51 -7.64 -2.00
C ALA A 284 -1.71 -8.68 -2.81
N MET A 285 -0.79 -8.21 -3.69
CA MET A 285 0.14 -9.09 -4.40
C MET A 285 1.14 -9.74 -3.43
N LEU A 286 1.70 -8.97 -2.49
CA LEU A 286 2.60 -9.51 -1.47
C LEU A 286 1.89 -10.52 -0.57
N GLU A 287 0.64 -10.25 -0.19
CA GLU A 287 -0.20 -11.17 0.59
C GLU A 287 -0.46 -12.47 -0.18
N ALA A 288 -0.78 -12.39 -1.46
CA ALA A 288 -0.97 -13.56 -2.32
C ALA A 288 0.32 -14.39 -2.40
N MET A 289 1.46 -13.75 -2.64
CA MET A 289 2.77 -14.41 -2.68
C MET A 289 3.11 -15.06 -1.33
N ALA A 290 2.87 -14.37 -0.20
CA ALA A 290 3.09 -14.91 1.14
C ALA A 290 2.22 -16.15 1.41
N CYS A 291 0.99 -16.18 0.90
CA CYS A 291 0.12 -17.36 0.94
C CYS A 291 0.56 -18.48 -0.03
N GLY A 292 1.57 -18.25 -0.86
CA GLY A 292 2.01 -19.19 -1.87
C GLY A 292 1.03 -19.32 -3.04
N ILE A 293 0.47 -18.21 -3.47
CA ILE A 293 -0.39 -18.12 -4.64
C ILE A 293 0.47 -17.58 -5.79
N PRO A 294 0.51 -18.24 -6.95
CA PRO A 294 1.13 -17.67 -8.13
C PRO A 294 0.41 -16.40 -8.56
N VAL A 295 1.16 -15.46 -9.15
CA VAL A 295 0.67 -14.14 -9.49
C VAL A 295 0.85 -13.86 -10.96
N VAL A 296 -0.18 -13.25 -11.59
CA VAL A 296 -0.10 -12.54 -12.88
C VAL A 296 -0.33 -11.05 -12.59
N ALA A 297 0.51 -10.18 -13.13
CA ALA A 297 0.42 -8.76 -12.82
C ALA A 297 0.81 -7.87 -14.00
N THR A 298 0.27 -6.65 -14.04
CA THR A 298 0.75 -5.58 -14.91
C THR A 298 2.08 -5.02 -14.41
N ARG A 299 2.95 -4.56 -15.32
CA ARG A 299 4.27 -3.97 -15.05
C ARG A 299 4.14 -2.53 -14.56
N VAL A 300 3.65 -2.36 -13.34
CA VAL A 300 3.44 -1.04 -12.72
C VAL A 300 4.14 -0.95 -11.37
N GLY A 301 4.60 0.24 -11.00
CA GLY A 301 5.34 0.44 -9.75
C GLY A 301 6.49 -0.54 -9.58
N ASP A 302 6.55 -1.19 -8.43
CA ASP A 302 7.58 -2.16 -8.10
C ASP A 302 7.26 -3.61 -8.49
N VAL A 303 6.16 -3.88 -9.22
CA VAL A 303 5.76 -5.26 -9.57
C VAL A 303 6.93 -6.05 -10.19
N ALA A 304 7.65 -5.46 -11.15
CA ALA A 304 8.77 -6.16 -11.80
C ALA A 304 9.94 -6.45 -10.85
N HIS A 305 10.13 -5.63 -9.79
CA HIS A 305 11.13 -5.86 -8.75
C HIS A 305 10.70 -6.90 -7.71
N ILE A 306 9.38 -7.01 -7.49
CA ILE A 306 8.79 -7.97 -6.55
C ILE A 306 8.74 -9.37 -7.15
N MET A 307 8.33 -9.47 -8.43
CA MET A 307 8.17 -10.76 -9.10
C MET A 307 9.50 -11.54 -9.16
N PRO A 308 9.51 -12.80 -8.70
CA PRO A 308 10.70 -13.63 -8.80
C PRO A 308 11.08 -13.90 -10.26
N THR A 309 12.38 -14.07 -10.52
CA THR A 309 12.91 -14.27 -11.88
C THR A 309 12.20 -15.41 -12.64
N VAL A 310 11.88 -16.50 -11.96
CA VAL A 310 11.19 -17.65 -12.55
C VAL A 310 9.74 -17.39 -12.97
N ALA A 311 9.14 -16.28 -12.50
CA ALA A 311 7.77 -15.88 -12.78
C ALA A 311 7.68 -14.55 -13.58
N GLN A 312 8.79 -14.06 -14.13
CA GLN A 312 8.80 -12.80 -14.90
C GLN A 312 7.95 -12.85 -16.17
N SER A 313 7.72 -14.06 -16.74
CA SER A 313 6.81 -14.26 -17.86
C SER A 313 5.34 -13.98 -17.52
N ALA A 314 4.99 -13.90 -16.23
CA ALA A 314 3.67 -13.55 -15.75
C ALA A 314 3.49 -12.03 -15.47
N VAL A 315 4.42 -11.19 -15.94
CA VAL A 315 4.34 -9.73 -15.85
C VAL A 315 4.06 -9.15 -17.24
N ALA A 316 2.87 -8.56 -17.40
CA ALA A 316 2.40 -7.95 -18.64
C ALA A 316 2.65 -6.44 -18.66
N GLU A 317 2.86 -5.84 -19.83
CA GLU A 317 2.67 -4.40 -19.97
C GLU A 317 1.21 -4.02 -19.62
N PRO A 318 0.94 -2.78 -19.11
CA PRO A 318 -0.39 -2.35 -18.69
C PRO A 318 -1.30 -2.04 -19.91
N ASP A 319 -1.49 -3.04 -20.74
CA ASP A 319 -2.29 -3.05 -21.96
C ASP A 319 -3.23 -4.28 -21.93
N ASP A 320 -4.45 -4.16 -22.45
CA ASP A 320 -5.48 -5.18 -22.34
C ASP A 320 -5.12 -6.47 -23.10
N ALA A 321 -4.54 -6.34 -24.30
CA ALA A 321 -4.15 -7.48 -25.12
C ALA A 321 -2.93 -8.19 -24.50
N ALA A 322 -1.92 -7.42 -24.04
CA ALA A 322 -0.74 -7.96 -23.39
C ALA A 322 -1.11 -8.67 -22.08
N PHE A 323 -1.98 -8.09 -21.26
CA PHE A 323 -2.44 -8.70 -20.01
C PHE A 323 -3.23 -10.00 -20.28
N THR A 324 -4.13 -9.98 -21.27
CA THR A 324 -4.89 -11.17 -21.66
C THR A 324 -3.97 -12.30 -22.14
N ALA A 325 -3.01 -11.99 -23.00
CA ALA A 325 -2.03 -12.97 -23.49
C ALA A 325 -1.19 -13.54 -22.35
N THR A 326 -0.75 -12.68 -21.42
CA THR A 326 0.05 -13.10 -20.25
C THR A 326 -0.77 -13.97 -19.29
N LEU A 327 -2.04 -13.64 -19.04
CA LEU A 327 -2.92 -14.45 -18.19
C LEU A 327 -3.14 -15.84 -18.78
N LEU A 328 -3.42 -15.93 -20.08
CA LEU A 328 -3.58 -17.20 -20.78
C LEU A 328 -2.28 -18.01 -20.77
N GLY A 329 -1.14 -17.37 -21.08
CA GLY A 329 0.17 -18.02 -21.06
C GLY A 329 0.58 -18.51 -19.66
N ALA A 330 0.21 -17.78 -18.59
CA ALA A 330 0.42 -18.25 -17.23
C ALA A 330 -0.42 -19.49 -16.89
N ILE A 331 -1.64 -19.57 -17.41
CA ILE A 331 -2.51 -20.75 -17.25
C ILE A 331 -1.94 -21.94 -18.03
N ASP A 332 -1.45 -21.73 -19.24
CA ASP A 332 -0.78 -22.78 -20.02
C ASP A 332 0.49 -23.31 -19.33
N GLN A 333 1.15 -22.48 -18.49
CA GLN A 333 2.30 -22.82 -17.66
C GLN A 333 1.92 -23.29 -16.24
N ARG A 334 0.74 -23.83 -16.02
CA ARG A 334 0.25 -24.25 -14.68
C ARG A 334 1.20 -25.21 -13.96
N SER A 335 1.95 -26.03 -14.67
CA SER A 335 2.97 -26.92 -14.11
C SER A 335 4.12 -26.17 -13.41
N ALA A 336 4.39 -24.90 -13.74
CA ALA A 336 5.40 -24.06 -13.10
C ALA A 336 4.89 -23.32 -11.85
N TRP A 337 3.57 -23.30 -11.59
CA TRP A 337 3.00 -22.55 -10.47
C TRP A 337 3.55 -22.93 -9.09
N PRO A 338 3.81 -24.21 -8.76
CA PRO A 338 4.46 -24.55 -7.49
C PRO A 338 5.82 -23.87 -7.31
N GLN A 339 6.61 -23.77 -8.37
CA GLN A 339 7.90 -23.10 -8.36
C GLN A 339 7.73 -21.57 -8.19
N TRP A 340 6.78 -20.97 -8.91
CA TRP A 340 6.48 -19.55 -8.79
C TRP A 340 6.01 -19.19 -7.38
N ALA A 341 5.11 -20.01 -6.80
CA ALA A 341 4.60 -19.83 -5.45
C ALA A 341 5.70 -19.94 -4.40
N ALA A 342 6.58 -20.93 -4.49
CA ALA A 342 7.70 -21.10 -3.58
C ALA A 342 8.67 -19.92 -3.64
N ALA A 343 9.04 -19.49 -4.86
CA ALA A 343 9.91 -18.33 -5.06
C ALA A 343 9.25 -17.04 -4.56
N GLY A 344 7.95 -16.87 -4.78
CA GLY A 344 7.18 -15.73 -4.27
C GLY A 344 7.18 -15.63 -2.76
N LYS A 345 6.95 -16.73 -2.05
CA LYS A 345 7.07 -16.81 -0.58
C LYS A 345 8.45 -16.39 -0.09
N HIS A 346 9.49 -16.86 -0.75
CA HIS A 346 10.87 -16.55 -0.38
C HIS A 346 11.14 -15.04 -0.53
N VAL A 347 10.70 -14.43 -1.65
CA VAL A 347 10.83 -12.98 -1.88
C VAL A 347 10.15 -12.17 -0.79
N VAL A 348 8.93 -12.56 -0.37
CA VAL A 348 8.20 -11.84 0.68
C VAL A 348 8.89 -12.01 2.04
N ALA A 349 9.30 -13.22 2.40
CA ALA A 349 9.97 -13.49 3.67
C ALA A 349 11.32 -12.77 3.78
N ASP A 350 12.06 -12.64 2.67
CA ASP A 350 13.37 -12.00 2.63
C ASP A 350 13.32 -10.47 2.63
N ARG A 351 12.35 -9.87 1.92
CA ARG A 351 12.38 -8.43 1.63
C ARG A 351 11.17 -7.63 2.11
N TYR A 352 10.04 -8.31 2.40
CA TYR A 352 8.77 -7.68 2.72
C TYR A 352 8.12 -8.26 3.98
N ALA A 353 8.92 -8.86 4.87
CA ALA A 353 8.42 -9.36 6.14
C ALA A 353 8.02 -8.20 7.07
N LEU A 354 6.90 -8.37 7.78
CA LEU A 354 6.35 -7.36 8.67
C LEU A 354 7.32 -6.96 9.79
N ASP A 355 7.98 -7.93 10.42
CA ASP A 355 8.94 -7.71 11.50
C ASP A 355 10.15 -6.89 11.05
N GLN A 356 10.60 -7.08 9.80
CA GLN A 356 11.66 -6.27 9.20
C GLN A 356 11.22 -4.82 9.04
N MET A 357 10.03 -4.56 8.49
CA MET A 357 9.45 -3.22 8.41
C MET A 357 9.33 -2.58 9.79
N GLN A 358 8.81 -3.31 10.79
CA GLN A 358 8.68 -2.84 12.17
C GLN A 358 10.04 -2.44 12.75
N SER A 359 11.07 -3.25 12.54
CA SER A 359 12.43 -2.97 13.03
C SER A 359 13.02 -1.69 12.43
N TRP A 360 12.76 -1.41 11.15
CA TRP A 360 13.21 -0.18 10.50
C TRP A 360 12.47 1.05 11.03
N TRP A 361 11.14 0.98 11.17
CA TRP A 361 10.35 2.06 11.71
C TRP A 361 10.67 2.34 13.19
N GLN A 362 10.91 1.29 13.98
CA GLN A 362 11.29 1.44 15.37
C GLN A 362 12.60 2.24 15.50
N ARG A 363 13.63 1.92 14.70
CA ARG A 363 14.87 2.70 14.69
C ARG A 363 14.62 4.17 14.37
N LEU A 364 13.80 4.46 13.35
CA LEU A 364 13.45 5.84 13.01
C LEU A 364 12.70 6.55 14.15
N PHE A 365 11.76 5.87 14.80
CA PHE A 365 11.01 6.44 15.92
C PHE A 365 11.88 6.66 17.14
N ASP A 366 12.90 5.85 17.33
CA ASP A 366 13.87 5.99 18.44
C ASP A 366 14.96 7.05 18.13
N GLY A 367 15.00 7.61 16.91
CA GLY A 367 15.94 8.65 16.51
C GLY A 367 17.25 8.11 15.94
N GLY A 368 17.22 6.88 15.40
CA GLY A 368 18.35 6.20 14.74
C GLY A 368 18.41 6.47 13.23
#